data_7f7b35fa057f0ef5a51aa264040adc43
#
_entry.id   7f7b35fa057f0ef5a51aa264040adc43
#
_cell.length_a   1.000
_cell.length_b   1.000
_cell.length_c   1.000
_cell.angle_alpha   90.00
_cell.angle_beta   90.00
_cell.angle_gamma   90.00
#
_symmetry.space_group_name_H-M   'P 1'
#
loop_
_entity.id
_entity.type
_entity.pdbx_description
1 polymer ?
#
loop_
_entity_poly.entity_id
_entity_poly.type
_entity_poly.pdbx_seq_one_letter_code
_entity_poly.pdbx_strand_id
1 'polypeptide(L)'
;LTSDQLYLAYLVLATPEELQARYNEAEQKYFISWRHVTPVLDRYFVNYKWDMTECALYDSTFDGIVTDEIHVFDETPHLRVVSAEPVEGTNKVRFTVEFYADETEQTVTKQKVYTVEFYDDGYHYLSVMELMVN
;
A
#
# COMPACT_ATOMS: atom_id res chain seq x y z
N LEU A 1 2.99 2.46 -12.26
CA LEU A 1 3.23 3.08 -10.94
C LEU A 1 4.66 3.58 -10.83
N THR A 2 4.84 4.71 -10.21
CA THR A 2 6.16 5.17 -9.81
C THR A 2 6.64 4.38 -8.59
N SER A 3 7.93 4.45 -8.30
CA SER A 3 8.48 3.75 -7.14
C SER A 3 7.91 4.32 -5.83
N ASP A 4 7.66 5.62 -5.74
CA ASP A 4 6.99 6.21 -4.58
C ASP A 4 5.56 5.68 -4.43
N GLN A 5 4.84 5.50 -5.53
CA GLN A 5 3.49 4.96 -5.49
C GLN A 5 3.48 3.49 -5.07
N LEU A 6 4.45 2.70 -5.51
CA LEU A 6 4.59 1.32 -5.07
C LEU A 6 4.95 1.24 -3.58
N TYR A 7 5.77 2.16 -3.09
CA TYR A 7 6.04 2.26 -1.66
C TYR A 7 4.76 2.56 -0.88
N LEU A 8 3.92 3.49 -1.36
CA LEU A 8 2.64 3.76 -0.72
C LEU A 8 1.72 2.54 -0.75
N ALA A 9 1.71 1.79 -1.86
CA ALA A 9 0.96 0.55 -1.94
C ALA A 9 1.44 -0.46 -0.89
N TYR A 10 2.76 -0.58 -0.71
CA TYR A 10 3.32 -1.42 0.34
C TYR A 10 2.79 -1.03 1.72
N LEU A 11 2.77 0.26 2.04
CA LEU A 11 2.28 0.71 3.35
C LEU A 11 0.82 0.36 3.58
N VAL A 12 0.03 0.34 2.51
CA VAL A 12 -1.39 -0.02 2.59
C VAL A 12 -1.59 -1.53 2.72
N LEU A 13 -0.80 -2.30 1.98
CA LEU A 13 -0.99 -3.75 1.84
C LEU A 13 -0.30 -4.57 2.93
N ALA A 14 0.79 -4.05 3.51
CA ALA A 14 1.48 -4.73 4.58
C ALA A 14 0.60 -4.80 5.84
N THR A 15 0.74 -5.88 6.58
CA THR A 15 0.00 -6.02 7.85
C THR A 15 0.58 -5.07 8.89
N PRO A 16 -0.20 -4.70 9.94
CA PRO A 16 0.33 -3.89 11.03
C PRO A 16 1.58 -4.50 11.67
N GLU A 17 1.63 -5.83 11.80
CA GLU A 17 2.79 -6.53 12.36
C GLU A 17 4.00 -6.39 11.46
N GLU A 18 3.81 -6.50 10.14
CA GLU A 18 4.90 -6.31 9.19
C GLU A 18 5.48 -4.90 9.26
N LEU A 19 4.62 -3.90 9.38
CA LEU A 19 5.05 -2.50 9.48
C LEU A 19 5.75 -2.23 10.82
N GLN A 20 5.20 -2.74 11.92
CA GLN A 20 5.79 -2.56 13.24
C GLN A 20 7.17 -3.19 13.33
N ALA A 21 7.39 -4.30 12.64
CA ALA A 21 8.68 -4.97 12.61
C ALA A 21 9.77 -4.10 11.95
N ARG A 22 9.39 -3.05 11.21
CA ARG A 22 10.35 -2.14 10.58
C ARG A 22 10.81 -1.02 11.52
N TYR A 23 10.19 -0.88 12.69
CA TYR A 23 10.51 0.18 13.63
C TYR A 23 11.74 -0.19 14.45
N ASN A 24 12.70 0.75 14.53
CA ASN A 24 13.88 0.62 15.35
C ASN A 24 13.74 1.55 16.56
N GLU A 25 13.57 0.98 17.75
CA GLU A 25 13.35 1.78 18.96
C GLU A 25 14.55 2.62 19.35
N ALA A 26 15.75 2.10 19.12
CA ALA A 26 16.98 2.83 19.46
C ALA A 26 17.14 4.11 18.64
N GLU A 27 16.79 4.06 17.37
CA GLU A 27 16.87 5.21 16.46
C GLU A 27 15.57 5.99 16.38
N GLN A 28 14.46 5.42 16.88
CA GLN A 28 13.11 5.97 16.78
C GLN A 28 12.70 6.26 15.34
N LYS A 29 13.02 5.32 14.44
CA LYS A 29 12.74 5.42 13.02
C LYS A 29 12.36 4.08 12.42
N TYR A 30 11.65 4.13 11.31
CA TYR A 30 11.35 2.95 10.50
C TYR A 30 12.44 2.77 9.46
N PHE A 31 12.90 1.54 9.31
CA PHE A 31 13.90 1.14 8.33
C PHE A 31 13.31 0.09 7.40
N ILE A 32 13.11 0.44 6.14
CA ILE A 32 12.40 -0.38 5.18
C ILE A 32 13.30 -0.63 3.98
N SER A 33 13.63 -1.90 3.73
CA SER A 33 14.44 -2.27 2.57
C SER A 33 13.57 -2.92 1.49
N TRP A 34 14.14 -3.08 0.29
CA TRP A 34 13.47 -3.78 -0.79
C TRP A 34 13.09 -5.22 -0.41
N ARG A 35 13.84 -5.83 0.50
CA ARG A 35 13.57 -7.18 1.00
C ARG A 35 12.28 -7.26 1.79
N HIS A 36 11.83 -6.13 2.34
CA HIS A 36 10.56 -6.06 3.06
C HIS A 36 9.40 -5.75 2.13
N VAL A 37 9.64 -4.89 1.14
CA VAL A 37 8.61 -4.39 0.24
C VAL A 37 8.24 -5.43 -0.82
N THR A 38 9.22 -6.05 -1.44
CA THR A 38 9.00 -6.96 -2.57
C THR A 38 8.07 -8.12 -2.23
N PRO A 39 8.23 -8.85 -1.10
CA PRO A 39 7.32 -9.94 -0.79
C PRO A 39 5.86 -9.50 -0.62
N VAL A 40 5.63 -8.30 -0.11
CA VAL A 40 4.27 -7.78 0.03
C VAL A 40 3.67 -7.44 -1.34
N LEU A 41 4.43 -6.73 -2.17
CA LEU A 41 3.95 -6.37 -3.50
C LEU A 41 3.72 -7.61 -4.37
N ASP A 42 4.56 -8.62 -4.27
CA ASP A 42 4.44 -9.85 -5.04
C ASP A 42 3.17 -10.63 -4.75
N ARG A 43 2.53 -10.40 -3.59
CA ARG A 43 1.25 -11.03 -3.27
C ARG A 43 0.11 -10.52 -4.16
N TYR A 44 0.25 -9.30 -4.71
CA TYR A 44 -0.85 -8.60 -5.38
C TYR A 44 -0.54 -8.18 -6.80
N PHE A 45 0.72 -7.98 -7.13
CA PHE A 45 1.13 -7.44 -8.43
C PHE A 45 2.02 -8.42 -9.18
N VAL A 46 1.84 -8.45 -10.50
CA VAL A 46 2.73 -9.16 -11.42
C VAL A 46 3.28 -8.15 -12.42
N ASN A 47 4.49 -8.41 -12.92
CA ASN A 47 5.09 -7.59 -13.97
C ASN A 47 5.22 -6.11 -13.62
N TYR A 48 5.47 -5.82 -12.34
CA TYR A 48 5.76 -4.45 -11.91
C TYR A 48 7.27 -4.25 -11.82
N LYS A 49 7.68 -2.99 -11.91
CA LYS A 49 9.08 -2.59 -11.71
C LYS A 49 9.10 -1.48 -10.68
N TRP A 50 9.99 -1.59 -9.71
CA TRP A 50 10.21 -0.51 -8.77
C TRP A 50 11.68 -0.42 -8.43
N ASP A 51 12.13 0.80 -8.17
CA ASP A 51 13.50 1.08 -7.79
C ASP A 51 13.46 1.94 -6.53
N MET A 52 13.86 1.36 -5.42
CA MET A 52 13.84 2.04 -4.12
C MET A 52 14.69 3.31 -4.13
N THR A 53 15.75 3.35 -4.94
CA THR A 53 16.62 4.53 -5.03
C THR A 53 15.91 5.74 -5.62
N GLU A 54 14.79 5.54 -6.31
CA GLU A 54 13.98 6.62 -6.87
C GLU A 54 12.96 7.16 -5.86
N CYS A 55 12.81 6.52 -4.71
CA CYS A 55 11.87 6.98 -3.69
C CYS A 55 12.41 8.22 -2.98
N ALA A 56 11.50 9.15 -2.68
CA ALA A 56 11.87 10.41 -2.04
C ALA A 56 12.54 10.23 -0.67
N LEU A 57 12.16 9.17 0.06
CA LEU A 57 12.69 8.88 1.39
C LEU A 57 13.87 7.90 1.38
N TYR A 58 14.41 7.61 0.20
CA TYR A 58 15.56 6.71 0.10
C TYR A 58 16.78 7.30 0.79
N ASP A 59 17.44 6.49 1.60
CA ASP A 59 18.67 6.83 2.31
C ASP A 59 19.78 5.89 1.84
N SER A 60 20.81 6.45 1.19
CA SER A 60 21.89 5.65 0.60
C SER A 60 22.79 5.00 1.64
N THR A 61 22.89 5.56 2.84
CA THR A 61 23.71 4.99 3.91
C THR A 61 23.12 3.67 4.40
N PHE A 62 21.78 3.63 4.54
CA PHE A 62 21.07 2.41 4.92
C PHE A 62 20.79 1.51 3.72
N ASP A 63 20.73 2.07 2.51
CA ASP A 63 20.26 1.41 1.28
C ASP A 63 18.80 0.99 1.41
N GLY A 64 17.96 1.93 1.79
CA GLY A 64 16.53 1.70 1.96
C GLY A 64 15.83 2.98 2.35
N ILE A 65 14.55 2.85 2.68
CA ILE A 65 13.73 3.97 3.12
C ILE A 65 13.86 4.15 4.62
N VAL A 66 14.15 5.37 5.04
CA VAL A 66 14.25 5.74 6.46
C VAL A 66 13.25 6.87 6.71
N THR A 67 12.36 6.69 7.67
CA THR A 67 11.35 7.69 7.99
C THR A 67 11.01 7.65 9.48
N ASP A 68 10.72 8.81 10.06
CA ASP A 68 10.32 8.93 11.46
C ASP A 68 8.91 8.38 11.67
N GLU A 69 8.05 8.49 10.67
CA GLU A 69 6.65 8.14 10.78
C GLU A 69 6.15 7.47 9.50
N ILE A 70 5.21 6.56 9.66
CA ILE A 70 4.49 5.98 8.55
C ILE A 70 3.09 6.59 8.55
N HIS A 71 2.83 7.45 7.57
CA HIS A 71 1.55 8.11 7.39
C HIS A 71 0.80 7.43 6.26
N VAL A 72 0.00 6.43 6.60
CA VAL A 72 -0.89 5.81 5.64
C VAL A 72 -2.29 6.08 6.13
N PHE A 73 -2.95 7.02 5.51
CA PHE A 73 -4.32 7.36 5.88
C PHE A 73 -4.43 7.83 7.34
N ASP A 74 -3.37 8.45 7.90
CA ASP A 74 -3.48 9.10 9.19
C ASP A 74 -4.61 10.12 9.12
N GLU A 75 -5.34 10.34 10.17
CA GLU A 75 -6.52 11.20 10.23
C GLU A 75 -7.70 10.71 9.39
N THR A 76 -7.58 9.61 8.67
CA THR A 76 -8.70 9.07 7.92
C THR A 76 -9.45 8.02 8.74
N PRO A 77 -10.67 7.68 8.32
CA PRO A 77 -11.37 6.56 8.93
C PRO A 77 -10.52 5.29 8.84
N HIS A 78 -10.68 4.44 9.81
CA HIS A 78 -9.98 3.16 9.80
C HIS A 78 -10.39 2.38 8.55
N LEU A 79 -9.40 1.96 7.77
CA LEU A 79 -9.67 1.26 6.53
C LEU A 79 -8.67 0.13 6.33
N ARG A 80 -9.04 -0.81 5.47
CA ARG A 80 -8.18 -1.93 5.09
C ARG A 80 -8.48 -2.36 3.67
N VAL A 81 -7.44 -2.64 2.90
CA VAL A 81 -7.58 -3.31 1.61
C VAL A 81 -7.84 -4.78 1.89
N VAL A 82 -8.99 -5.29 1.48
CA VAL A 82 -9.38 -6.67 1.74
C VAL A 82 -9.14 -7.58 0.55
N SER A 83 -9.03 -7.01 -0.64
CA SER A 83 -8.66 -7.80 -1.82
C SER A 83 -8.02 -6.92 -2.90
N ALA A 84 -7.22 -7.56 -3.73
CA ALA A 84 -6.65 -6.96 -4.93
C ALA A 84 -6.75 -8.03 -6.02
N GLU A 85 -7.61 -7.79 -7.00
CA GLU A 85 -7.90 -8.75 -8.05
C GLU A 85 -7.40 -8.24 -9.40
N PRO A 86 -6.30 -8.79 -9.94
CA PRO A 86 -5.91 -8.49 -11.30
C PRO A 86 -7.00 -8.94 -12.28
N VAL A 87 -7.28 -8.09 -13.26
CA VAL A 87 -8.21 -8.45 -14.34
C VAL A 87 -7.41 -9.16 -15.41
N GLU A 88 -7.65 -10.45 -15.59
CA GLU A 88 -6.90 -11.30 -16.49
C GLU A 88 -6.84 -10.73 -17.90
N GLY A 89 -5.65 -10.82 -18.51
CA GLY A 89 -5.45 -10.31 -19.86
C GLY A 89 -5.33 -8.82 -19.97
N THR A 90 -5.27 -8.10 -18.84
CA THR A 90 -5.17 -6.64 -18.83
C THR A 90 -4.12 -6.19 -17.81
N ASN A 91 -3.86 -4.89 -17.80
CA ASN A 91 -3.02 -4.26 -16.79
C ASN A 91 -3.88 -3.53 -15.73
N LYS A 92 -5.08 -4.03 -15.50
CA LYS A 92 -6.01 -3.47 -14.51
C LYS A 92 -6.04 -4.31 -13.25
N VAL A 93 -6.24 -3.65 -12.12
CA VAL A 93 -6.44 -4.31 -10.82
C VAL A 93 -7.63 -3.67 -10.12
N ARG A 94 -8.46 -4.50 -9.51
CA ARG A 94 -9.55 -4.03 -8.65
C ARG A 94 -9.15 -4.18 -7.20
N PHE A 95 -9.13 -3.06 -6.48
CA PHE A 95 -8.86 -3.04 -5.06
C PHE A 95 -10.17 -2.86 -4.31
N THR A 96 -10.46 -3.77 -3.40
CA THR A 96 -11.62 -3.63 -2.51
C THR A 96 -11.13 -3.12 -1.17
N VAL A 97 -11.71 -2.02 -0.70
CA VAL A 97 -11.32 -1.35 0.55
C VAL A 97 -12.52 -1.27 1.46
N GLU A 98 -12.37 -1.75 2.68
CA GLU A 98 -13.38 -1.62 3.72
C GLU A 98 -13.02 -0.49 4.66
N PHE A 99 -14.02 0.33 5.01
CA PHE A 99 -13.88 1.43 5.96
C PHE A 99 -14.61 1.05 7.24
N TYR A 100 -13.99 1.26 8.37
CA TYR A 100 -14.50 0.84 9.67
C TYR A 100 -14.85 2.04 10.54
N ALA A 101 -15.80 1.82 11.46
CA ALA A 101 -16.25 2.87 12.38
C ALA A 101 -15.19 3.22 13.41
N ASP A 102 -14.36 2.25 13.79
CA ASP A 102 -13.37 2.42 14.85
C ASP A 102 -12.17 1.49 14.66
N GLU A 103 -11.23 1.54 15.61
CA GLU A 103 -10.00 0.77 15.56
C GLU A 103 -10.19 -0.74 15.71
N THR A 104 -11.36 -1.18 16.18
CA THR A 104 -11.59 -2.61 16.38
C THR A 104 -11.86 -3.35 15.08
N GLU A 105 -12.12 -2.62 14.00
CA GLU A 105 -12.43 -3.18 12.68
C GLU A 105 -13.62 -4.17 12.70
N GLN A 106 -14.56 -3.96 13.62
CA GLN A 106 -15.73 -4.84 13.76
C GLN A 106 -16.95 -4.36 13.00
N THR A 107 -17.05 -3.05 12.77
CA THR A 107 -18.21 -2.47 12.08
C THR A 107 -17.78 -1.81 10.79
N VAL A 108 -18.12 -2.42 9.67
CA VAL A 108 -17.84 -1.87 8.34
C VAL A 108 -18.88 -0.78 8.05
N THR A 109 -18.42 0.44 7.79
CA THR A 109 -19.30 1.57 7.49
C THR A 109 -19.52 1.75 5.99
N LYS A 110 -18.52 1.41 5.17
CA LYS A 110 -18.64 1.43 3.71
C LYS A 110 -17.57 0.54 3.10
N GLN A 111 -17.82 0.17 1.85
CA GLN A 111 -16.88 -0.61 1.07
C GLN A 111 -16.79 0.03 -0.31
N LYS A 112 -15.57 0.19 -0.83
CA LYS A 112 -15.36 0.76 -2.16
C LYS A 112 -14.47 -0.16 -2.98
N VAL A 113 -14.79 -0.24 -4.27
CA VAL A 113 -13.96 -0.96 -5.24
C VAL A 113 -13.34 0.06 -6.18
N TYR A 114 -12.02 0.09 -6.19
CA TYR A 114 -11.25 0.96 -7.07
C TYR A 114 -10.71 0.12 -8.21
N THR A 115 -10.95 0.55 -9.46
CA THR A 115 -10.34 -0.06 -10.63
C THR A 115 -9.21 0.84 -11.09
N VAL A 116 -8.01 0.29 -11.15
CA VAL A 116 -6.80 1.03 -11.51
C VAL A 116 -6.16 0.34 -12.70
N GLU A 117 -5.82 1.11 -13.72
CA GLU A 117 -5.06 0.63 -14.87
C GLU A 117 -3.63 1.08 -14.75
N PHE A 118 -2.69 0.15 -14.86
CA PHE A 118 -1.27 0.43 -14.70
C PHE A 118 -0.58 0.53 -16.07
N TYR A 119 0.34 1.47 -16.17
CA TYR A 119 1.19 1.67 -17.33
C TYR A 119 2.66 1.68 -16.88
N ASP A 120 3.57 1.59 -17.81
CA ASP A 120 5.00 1.61 -17.49
C ASP A 120 5.45 2.89 -16.78
N ASP A 121 4.75 4.00 -17.02
CA ASP A 121 5.10 5.31 -16.49
C ASP A 121 4.09 5.87 -15.49
N GLY A 122 3.13 5.06 -15.06
CA GLY A 122 2.14 5.53 -14.10
C GLY A 122 0.90 4.67 -14.05
N TYR A 123 -0.18 5.27 -13.53
CA TYR A 123 -1.45 4.58 -13.42
C TYR A 123 -2.61 5.58 -13.54
N HIS A 124 -3.78 5.06 -13.87
CA HIS A 124 -5.01 5.84 -13.93
C HIS A 124 -6.10 5.15 -13.11
N TYR A 125 -6.80 5.93 -12.32
CA TYR A 125 -8.04 5.46 -11.72
C TYR A 125 -9.12 5.48 -12.79
N LEU A 126 -9.66 4.31 -13.10
CA LEU A 126 -10.73 4.20 -14.08
C LEU A 126 -12.09 4.40 -13.45
N SER A 127 -12.29 3.87 -12.24
CA SER A 127 -13.58 3.98 -11.57
C SER A 127 -13.44 3.73 -10.08
N VAL A 128 -14.39 4.29 -9.33
CA VAL A 128 -14.62 3.99 -7.93
C VAL A 128 -16.09 3.67 -7.79
N MET A 129 -16.40 2.53 -7.21
CA MET A 129 -17.76 2.12 -6.95
C MET A 129 -17.94 1.88 -5.46
N GLU A 130 -18.94 2.55 -4.88
CA GLU A 130 -19.27 2.34 -3.48
C GLU A 130 -20.31 1.22 -3.40
N LEU A 131 -20.01 0.22 -2.57
CA LEU A 131 -20.91 -0.89 -2.35
C LEU A 131 -21.76 -0.61 -1.12
N MET A 132 -23.01 -1.06 -1.17
CA MET A 132 -23.90 -0.93 -0.01
C MET A 132 -23.49 -1.92 1.06
N VAL A 133 -23.42 -1.44 2.29
CA VAL A 133 -23.12 -2.25 3.47
C VAL A 133 -24.37 -2.33 4.32
N ASN A 134 -24.81 -3.56 4.57
CA ASN A 134 -26.00 -3.82 5.39
C ASN A 134 -25.60 -4.06 6.84
#